data_cc6c6809b5473b9228679eaf1c71f3aa
#
_entry.id   cc6c6809b5473b9228679eaf1c71f3aa
#
_cell.length_a   1.000
_cell.length_b   1.000
_cell.length_c   1.000
_cell.angle_alpha   90.00
_cell.angle_beta   90.00
_cell.angle_gamma   90.00
#
_symmetry.space_group_name_H-M   'P 1'
#
loop_
_entity.id
_entity.type
_entity.pdbx_description
1 polymer ?
#
loop_
_entity_poly.entity_id
_entity_poly.type
_entity_poly.pdbx_seq_one_letter_code
_entity_poly.pdbx_strand_id
1 'polypeptide(L)'
;AAGAVLDKNSTVDYTVSTGPAIEQMGTGGDLASAEVASQLDSIAARMQQIRGLGLSNTPYDGSNARQHELALAERIGILRDTNAIKAEERALKRLGLLDGGADLAALLGTLYGQALPVAYFEDEGRLSVLEPNDSLNAAQRAEAARELDRALIDQNFGLQGTRVGDKTRGDQALAAYALEQGDGTSAMIEWSASYGNDGQTNEVIVPGDDAILASMPLILQREYSFPFLEGRLFVDRVKGDSGWASIDGVWGRLPESTEQILHPALYPNDRPTTIVMDGIAGRLGDGWSEGWQQTMGELRIGVWLADGATGEQGGPRAAVKLPKANAAAGWGGDRLVSLDGPDGRWAIVWQTKWDTPEDVAQFANAANAVIAGLGGAGVVTADDVSSGVSDPALVIIADSADTLASVAEGLGVVVAVPR
;
A
#
# COMPACT_ATOMS: atom_id res chain seq x y z
N ALA A 1 1.08 -6.35 34.79
CA ALA A 1 2.38 -5.86 34.36
C ALA A 1 3.36 -7.02 34.32
N ALA A 2 3.50 -7.71 33.25
CA ALA A 2 4.60 -8.61 32.95
C ALA A 2 5.04 -8.29 31.53
N GLY A 3 6.06 -7.45 31.39
CA GLY A 3 6.70 -7.17 30.12
C GLY A 3 7.47 -8.41 29.66
N ALA A 4 7.12 -8.94 28.52
CA ALA A 4 7.96 -9.90 27.81
C ALA A 4 9.17 -9.12 27.28
N VAL A 5 10.35 -9.41 27.81
CA VAL A 5 11.64 -8.98 27.26
C VAL A 5 11.88 -9.83 26.03
N LEU A 6 11.76 -9.24 24.85
CA LEU A 6 12.18 -9.87 23.60
C LEU A 6 13.72 -10.03 23.65
N ASP A 7 14.17 -11.27 23.63
CA ASP A 7 15.57 -11.63 23.49
C ASP A 7 16.07 -11.19 22.12
N LYS A 8 17.03 -10.27 22.07
CA LYS A 8 17.61 -9.67 20.86
C LYS A 8 18.40 -10.66 19.97
N ASN A 9 18.41 -11.95 20.32
CA ASN A 9 19.15 -12.98 19.59
C ASN A 9 18.28 -14.12 19.03
N SER A 10 16.96 -14.01 19.03
CA SER A 10 16.12 -14.95 18.29
C SER A 10 16.07 -14.54 16.83
N THR A 11 17.00 -15.02 16.02
CA THR A 11 16.83 -15.12 14.58
C THR A 11 15.66 -16.06 14.32
N VAL A 12 14.49 -15.50 13.99
CA VAL A 12 13.37 -16.28 13.48
C VAL A 12 13.79 -16.72 12.07
N ASP A 13 14.14 -17.99 11.95
CA ASP A 13 14.53 -18.60 10.70
C ASP A 13 13.27 -18.79 9.84
N TYR A 14 12.95 -17.81 8.99
CA TYR A 14 11.88 -17.89 8.01
C TYR A 14 12.35 -18.75 6.83
N THR A 15 12.66 -20.02 7.08
CA THR A 15 12.71 -21.01 6.01
C THR A 15 11.27 -21.25 5.56
N VAL A 16 10.87 -20.56 4.50
CA VAL A 16 9.67 -20.89 3.74
C VAL A 16 9.88 -22.32 3.20
N SER A 17 9.34 -23.28 3.90
CA SER A 17 9.23 -24.65 3.42
C SER A 17 8.29 -24.62 2.21
N THR A 18 8.83 -24.63 1.00
CA THR A 18 8.09 -24.89 -0.24
C THR A 18 7.81 -26.39 -0.34
N GLY A 19 7.04 -26.94 0.60
CA GLY A 19 6.64 -28.33 0.63
C GLY A 19 5.18 -28.47 1.08
N PRO A 20 4.57 -29.62 0.95
CA PRO A 20 3.12 -29.84 1.02
C PRO A 20 2.51 -29.68 2.43
N ALA A 21 2.95 -28.68 3.18
CA ALA A 21 2.39 -28.34 4.50
C ALA A 21 1.04 -27.61 4.40
N ILE A 22 0.67 -27.10 3.23
CA ILE A 22 -0.63 -26.44 3.03
C ILE A 22 -1.78 -27.44 3.02
N GLU A 23 -1.55 -28.69 2.64
CA GLU A 23 -2.60 -29.73 2.68
C GLU A 23 -2.94 -30.26 4.08
N GLN A 24 -2.22 -29.86 5.13
CA GLN A 24 -2.48 -30.24 6.52
C GLN A 24 -2.83 -29.09 7.45
N MET A 25 -3.10 -27.90 6.94
CA MET A 25 -3.86 -26.92 7.71
C MET A 25 -5.29 -27.41 7.82
N GLY A 26 -5.53 -28.19 8.87
CA GLY A 26 -6.84 -28.72 9.17
C GLY A 26 -7.87 -27.60 9.14
N THR A 27 -8.93 -27.81 8.38
CA THR A 27 -10.21 -27.14 8.48
C THR A 27 -10.76 -27.32 9.90
N GLY A 28 -10.29 -26.55 10.87
CA GLY A 28 -10.71 -26.78 12.24
C GLY A 28 -10.05 -25.83 13.23
N GLY A 29 -10.28 -24.52 13.09
CA GLY A 29 -10.41 -23.70 14.27
C GLY A 29 -11.64 -24.20 15.04
N ASP A 30 -11.60 -24.26 16.37
CA ASP A 30 -12.80 -24.53 17.15
C ASP A 30 -13.90 -23.57 16.69
N LEU A 31 -15.11 -24.09 16.47
CA LEU A 31 -16.26 -23.22 16.13
C LEU A 31 -16.37 -22.12 17.20
N ALA A 32 -16.64 -20.90 16.77
CA ALA A 32 -16.92 -19.82 17.70
C ALA A 32 -18.02 -20.24 18.69
N SER A 33 -17.92 -19.84 19.95
CA SER A 33 -18.95 -20.15 20.94
C SER A 33 -20.33 -19.67 20.46
N ALA A 34 -21.39 -20.31 20.91
CA ALA A 34 -22.76 -19.91 20.51
C ALA A 34 -23.07 -18.44 20.82
N GLU A 35 -22.48 -17.91 21.89
CA GLU A 35 -22.62 -16.50 22.27
C GLU A 35 -21.88 -15.59 21.29
N VAL A 36 -20.62 -15.89 20.94
CA VAL A 36 -19.83 -15.15 19.97
C VAL A 36 -20.50 -15.18 18.59
N ALA A 37 -20.99 -16.35 18.16
CA ALA A 37 -21.72 -16.48 16.91
C ALA A 37 -22.99 -15.61 16.88
N SER A 38 -23.76 -15.61 17.98
CA SER A 38 -24.97 -14.75 18.11
C SER A 38 -24.65 -13.26 18.03
N GLN A 39 -23.50 -12.83 18.62
CA GLN A 39 -23.05 -11.44 18.54
C GLN A 39 -22.63 -11.07 17.11
N LEU A 40 -21.92 -11.96 16.41
CA LEU A 40 -21.54 -11.78 15.01
C LEU A 40 -22.76 -11.71 14.09
N ASP A 41 -23.75 -12.59 14.29
CA ASP A 41 -25.03 -12.56 13.55
C ASP A 41 -25.76 -11.22 13.75
N SER A 42 -25.77 -10.71 14.98
CA SER A 42 -26.36 -9.41 15.30
C SER A 42 -25.65 -8.25 14.58
N ILE A 43 -24.30 -8.29 14.54
CA ILE A 43 -23.50 -7.29 13.82
C ILE A 43 -23.78 -7.42 12.32
N ALA A 44 -23.74 -8.61 11.77
CA ALA A 44 -23.99 -8.89 10.34
C ALA A 44 -25.37 -8.36 9.90
N ALA A 45 -26.43 -8.61 10.69
CA ALA A 45 -27.76 -8.11 10.38
C ALA A 45 -27.81 -6.58 10.32
N ARG A 46 -27.08 -5.90 11.22
CA ARG A 46 -27.00 -4.42 11.24
C ARG A 46 -26.16 -3.89 10.08
N MET A 47 -25.06 -4.56 9.74
CA MET A 47 -24.24 -4.19 8.58
C MET A 47 -25.03 -4.31 7.28
N GLN A 48 -25.83 -5.37 7.10
CA GLN A 48 -26.75 -5.50 5.96
C GLN A 48 -27.75 -4.33 5.89
N GLN A 49 -28.25 -3.86 7.03
CA GLN A 49 -29.15 -2.70 7.07
C GLN A 49 -28.43 -1.40 6.70
N ILE A 50 -27.22 -1.17 7.20
CA ILE A 50 -26.41 0.01 6.87
C ILE A 50 -26.11 0.06 5.38
N ARG A 51 -25.64 -1.07 4.83
CA ARG A 51 -25.20 -1.14 3.44
C ARG A 51 -26.32 -1.36 2.42
N GLY A 52 -27.45 -1.89 2.83
CA GLY A 52 -28.51 -2.30 1.92
C GLY A 52 -28.14 -3.51 1.06
N LEU A 53 -27.08 -4.26 1.43
CA LEU A 53 -26.58 -5.43 0.75
C LEU A 53 -26.94 -6.73 1.48
N GLY A 54 -27.11 -7.84 0.75
CA GLY A 54 -27.36 -9.15 1.33
C GLY A 54 -26.07 -9.88 1.65
N LEU A 55 -26.00 -10.52 2.84
CA LEU A 55 -24.94 -11.43 3.22
C LEU A 55 -25.49 -12.86 3.25
N SER A 56 -24.86 -13.74 2.49
CA SER A 56 -25.12 -15.18 2.58
C SER A 56 -24.46 -15.76 3.83
N ASN A 57 -24.74 -17.05 4.11
CA ASN A 57 -24.15 -17.74 5.26
C ASN A 57 -22.61 -17.62 5.24
N THR A 58 -22.05 -16.95 6.24
CA THR A 58 -20.62 -16.79 6.45
C THR A 58 -20.25 -17.58 7.70
N PRO A 59 -19.48 -18.68 7.58
CA PRO A 59 -19.09 -19.45 8.74
C PRO A 59 -18.15 -18.65 9.64
N TYR A 60 -18.27 -18.88 10.96
CA TYR A 60 -17.44 -18.28 11.98
C TYR A 60 -16.58 -19.31 12.65
N ASP A 61 -15.30 -19.02 12.85
CA ASP A 61 -14.40 -19.84 13.67
C ASP A 61 -13.58 -19.01 14.65
N GLY A 62 -12.90 -19.72 15.57
CA GLY A 62 -11.87 -19.15 16.42
C GLY A 62 -10.50 -19.57 15.91
N SER A 63 -9.51 -18.71 16.00
CA SER A 63 -8.13 -19.00 15.65
C SER A 63 -7.17 -18.57 16.75
N ASN A 64 -6.01 -19.22 16.83
CA ASN A 64 -4.91 -18.73 17.65
C ASN A 64 -4.08 -17.69 16.88
N ALA A 65 -3.27 -16.92 17.61
CA ALA A 65 -2.48 -15.82 17.04
C ALA A 65 -1.63 -16.28 15.85
N ARG A 66 -0.97 -17.44 15.94
CA ARG A 66 -0.11 -17.95 14.86
C ARG A 66 -0.88 -18.31 13.58
N GLN A 67 -2.04 -18.96 13.72
CA GLN A 67 -2.90 -19.28 12.58
C GLN A 67 -3.40 -17.99 11.92
N HIS A 68 -3.77 -17.02 12.74
CA HIS A 68 -4.27 -15.73 12.27
C HIS A 68 -3.21 -14.92 11.53
N GLU A 69 -1.99 -14.83 12.08
CA GLU A 69 -0.85 -14.18 11.43
C GLU A 69 -0.52 -14.79 10.06
N LEU A 70 -0.44 -16.12 9.98
CA LEU A 70 -0.14 -16.82 8.74
C LEU A 70 -1.21 -16.58 7.67
N ALA A 71 -2.47 -16.66 8.06
CA ALA A 71 -3.59 -16.43 7.16
C ALA A 71 -3.65 -14.97 6.67
N LEU A 72 -3.36 -13.99 7.54
CA LEU A 72 -3.27 -12.58 7.14
C LEU A 72 -2.11 -12.33 6.17
N ALA A 73 -0.92 -12.88 6.46
CA ALA A 73 0.23 -12.75 5.58
C ALA A 73 -0.04 -13.35 4.19
N GLU A 74 -0.76 -14.48 4.15
CA GLU A 74 -1.19 -15.12 2.91
C GLU A 74 -2.23 -14.28 2.18
N ARG A 75 -3.24 -13.77 2.87
CA ARG A 75 -4.28 -12.90 2.34
C ARG A 75 -3.70 -11.69 1.62
N ILE A 76 -2.72 -11.04 2.23
CA ILE A 76 -2.09 -9.84 1.67
C ILE A 76 -1.10 -10.21 0.54
N GLY A 77 -0.71 -11.47 0.40
CA GLY A 77 0.17 -11.96 -0.67
C GLY A 77 1.60 -11.39 -0.62
N ILE A 78 1.95 -10.69 0.45
CA ILE A 78 3.17 -9.90 0.58
C ILE A 78 4.45 -10.75 0.54
N LEU A 79 4.37 -12.01 0.98
CA LEU A 79 5.55 -12.88 1.12
C LEU A 79 5.65 -13.95 0.02
N ARG A 80 4.82 -13.89 -1.05
CA ARG A 80 4.76 -14.94 -2.09
C ARG A 80 5.97 -14.99 -3.02
N ASP A 81 6.61 -13.84 -3.30
CA ASP A 81 7.76 -13.77 -4.20
C ASP A 81 8.98 -13.10 -3.54
N THR A 82 9.85 -13.91 -2.98
CA THR A 82 11.08 -13.45 -2.33
C THR A 82 12.00 -12.71 -3.30
N ASN A 83 12.05 -13.07 -4.58
CA ASN A 83 12.90 -12.40 -5.56
C ASN A 83 12.35 -11.01 -5.90
N ALA A 84 11.03 -10.89 -6.04
CA ALA A 84 10.37 -9.60 -6.27
C ALA A 84 10.59 -8.65 -5.08
N ILE A 85 10.45 -9.15 -3.84
CA ILE A 85 10.71 -8.35 -2.62
C ILE A 85 12.16 -7.87 -2.59
N LYS A 86 13.14 -8.73 -2.89
CA LYS A 86 14.56 -8.32 -2.95
C LYS A 86 14.84 -7.31 -4.06
N ALA A 87 14.18 -7.43 -5.20
CA ALA A 87 14.33 -6.47 -6.28
C ALA A 87 13.74 -5.10 -5.90
N GLU A 88 12.57 -5.09 -5.26
CA GLU A 88 11.95 -3.89 -4.69
C GLU A 88 12.82 -3.25 -3.59
N GLU A 89 13.34 -4.06 -2.66
CA GLU A 89 14.26 -3.59 -1.62
C GLU A 89 15.46 -2.83 -2.21
N ARG A 90 16.11 -3.40 -3.24
CA ARG A 90 17.22 -2.72 -3.92
C ARG A 90 16.80 -1.39 -4.53
N ALA A 91 15.65 -1.35 -5.18
CA ALA A 91 15.14 -0.13 -5.79
C ALA A 91 14.80 0.94 -4.74
N LEU A 92 14.13 0.58 -3.65
CA LEU A 92 13.79 1.50 -2.57
C LEU A 92 15.05 2.03 -1.85
N LYS A 93 16.09 1.20 -1.67
CA LYS A 93 17.40 1.65 -1.15
C LYS A 93 18.09 2.65 -2.08
N ARG A 94 18.05 2.41 -3.39
CA ARG A 94 18.61 3.32 -4.41
C ARG A 94 17.87 4.66 -4.47
N LEU A 95 16.57 4.66 -4.15
CA LEU A 95 15.75 5.85 -4.02
C LEU A 95 15.94 6.57 -2.68
N GLY A 96 16.63 5.98 -1.71
CA GLY A 96 16.78 6.52 -0.36
C GLY A 96 15.52 6.33 0.51
N LEU A 97 14.55 5.54 0.09
CA LEU A 97 13.32 5.23 0.83
C LEU A 97 13.50 4.13 1.88
N LEU A 98 14.62 3.41 1.82
CA LEU A 98 15.05 2.43 2.80
C LEU A 98 16.53 2.61 3.10
N ASP A 99 16.89 2.43 4.37
CA ASP A 99 18.29 2.40 4.79
C ASP A 99 19.04 1.22 4.15
N GLY A 100 20.34 1.38 3.91
CA GLY A 100 21.16 0.35 3.28
C GLY A 100 21.15 -1.02 3.99
N GLY A 101 21.01 -1.03 5.32
CA GLY A 101 20.92 -2.24 6.14
C GLY A 101 19.51 -2.81 6.32
N ALA A 102 18.47 -2.19 5.77
CA ALA A 102 17.10 -2.65 5.92
C ALA A 102 16.88 -4.00 5.22
N ASP A 103 16.03 -4.84 5.80
CA ASP A 103 15.50 -6.07 5.22
C ASP A 103 13.99 -5.86 4.99
N LEU A 104 13.59 -5.64 3.74
CA LEU A 104 12.20 -5.34 3.39
C LEU A 104 11.27 -6.51 3.72
N ALA A 105 11.72 -7.75 3.54
CA ALA A 105 10.91 -8.92 3.86
C ALA A 105 10.60 -9.00 5.36
N ALA A 106 11.63 -8.74 6.20
CA ALA A 106 11.46 -8.71 7.65
C ALA A 106 10.55 -7.56 8.10
N LEU A 107 10.70 -6.36 7.50
CA LEU A 107 9.86 -5.21 7.80
C LEU A 107 8.38 -5.48 7.42
N LEU A 108 8.14 -6.02 6.23
CA LEU A 108 6.79 -6.39 5.78
C LEU A 108 6.22 -7.50 6.66
N GLY A 109 7.01 -8.52 7.01
CA GLY A 109 6.58 -9.58 7.93
C GLY A 109 6.18 -9.03 9.30
N THR A 110 6.93 -8.07 9.84
CA THR A 110 6.61 -7.42 11.11
C THR A 110 5.35 -6.55 11.01
N LEU A 111 5.22 -5.80 9.94
CA LEU A 111 4.11 -4.85 9.75
C LEU A 111 2.78 -5.56 9.50
N TYR A 112 2.78 -6.52 8.58
CA TYR A 112 1.57 -7.22 8.16
C TYR A 112 1.32 -8.54 8.90
N GLY A 113 2.30 -9.07 9.63
CA GLY A 113 2.17 -10.24 10.47
C GLY A 113 1.49 -9.96 11.82
N GLN A 114 1.00 -8.74 12.06
CA GLN A 114 0.30 -8.41 13.29
C GLN A 114 -1.08 -9.09 13.31
N ALA A 115 -1.39 -9.73 14.43
CA ALA A 115 -2.68 -10.36 14.61
C ALA A 115 -3.80 -9.32 14.74
N LEU A 116 -4.79 -9.38 13.88
CA LEU A 116 -6.01 -8.59 13.98
C LEU A 116 -7.03 -9.29 14.87
N PRO A 117 -7.88 -8.55 15.60
CA PRO A 117 -8.90 -9.15 16.48
C PRO A 117 -9.91 -10.03 15.74
N VAL A 118 -10.24 -9.67 14.51
CA VAL A 118 -11.14 -10.38 13.60
C VAL A 118 -10.61 -10.25 12.17
N ALA A 119 -10.78 -11.24 11.33
CA ALA A 119 -10.43 -11.18 9.92
C ALA A 119 -11.40 -12.01 9.06
N TYR A 120 -11.77 -11.47 7.92
CA TYR A 120 -12.50 -12.19 6.87
C TYR A 120 -11.53 -12.79 5.86
N PHE A 121 -11.67 -14.06 5.57
CA PHE A 121 -10.88 -14.82 4.60
C PHE A 121 -11.72 -15.08 3.35
N GLU A 122 -11.48 -14.29 2.32
CA GLU A 122 -12.28 -14.28 1.08
C GLU A 122 -12.21 -15.60 0.31
N ASP A 123 -11.04 -16.25 0.26
CA ASP A 123 -10.88 -17.54 -0.45
C ASP A 123 -11.70 -18.68 0.21
N GLU A 124 -12.03 -18.53 1.49
CA GLU A 124 -12.79 -19.51 2.27
C GLU A 124 -14.22 -19.02 2.59
N GLY A 125 -14.50 -17.74 2.34
CA GLY A 125 -15.79 -17.10 2.65
C GLY A 125 -16.13 -17.11 4.15
N ARG A 126 -15.13 -17.12 5.04
CA ARG A 126 -15.30 -17.22 6.50
C ARG A 126 -14.73 -16.06 7.28
N LEU A 127 -15.28 -15.83 8.45
CA LEU A 127 -14.81 -14.85 9.42
C LEU A 127 -14.13 -15.60 10.59
N SER A 128 -12.91 -15.19 10.93
CA SER A 128 -12.15 -15.75 12.05
C SER A 128 -11.98 -14.73 13.17
N VAL A 129 -12.23 -15.15 14.41
CA VAL A 129 -12.01 -14.35 15.62
C VAL A 129 -10.77 -14.85 16.34
N LEU A 130 -9.85 -13.93 16.63
CA LEU A 130 -8.63 -14.25 17.35
C LEU A 130 -8.94 -14.54 18.81
N GLU A 131 -8.56 -15.75 19.27
CA GLU A 131 -8.68 -16.20 20.65
C GLU A 131 -10.01 -15.77 21.30
N PRO A 132 -11.16 -16.21 20.76
CA PRO A 132 -12.45 -15.73 21.23
C PRO A 132 -12.67 -16.16 22.69
N ASN A 133 -12.98 -15.18 23.53
CA ASN A 133 -13.53 -15.44 24.86
C ASN A 133 -15.01 -15.84 24.78
N ASP A 134 -15.70 -15.91 25.91
CA ASP A 134 -17.13 -16.19 25.97
C ASP A 134 -17.97 -15.13 25.24
N SER A 135 -17.43 -13.92 25.05
CA SER A 135 -18.07 -12.79 24.33
C SER A 135 -17.04 -11.91 23.65
N LEU A 136 -17.45 -11.20 22.58
CA LEU A 136 -16.61 -10.22 21.90
C LEU A 136 -16.43 -8.96 22.76
N ASN A 137 -15.19 -8.51 22.92
CA ASN A 137 -14.92 -7.17 23.49
C ASN A 137 -15.24 -6.06 22.46
N ALA A 138 -15.14 -4.80 22.88
CA ALA A 138 -15.50 -3.66 22.05
C ALA A 138 -14.64 -3.54 20.79
N ALA A 139 -13.33 -3.80 20.87
CA ALA A 139 -12.43 -3.78 19.72
C ALA A 139 -12.76 -4.91 18.72
N GLN A 140 -13.03 -6.12 19.22
CA GLN A 140 -13.45 -7.25 18.39
C GLN A 140 -14.80 -6.97 17.70
N ARG A 141 -15.76 -6.33 18.36
CA ARG A 141 -17.05 -5.97 17.75
C ARG A 141 -16.89 -4.93 16.63
N ALA A 142 -16.07 -3.90 16.84
CA ALA A 142 -15.81 -2.88 15.83
C ALA A 142 -15.09 -3.51 14.63
N GLU A 143 -14.06 -4.32 14.87
CA GLU A 143 -13.35 -5.02 13.81
C GLU A 143 -14.25 -6.02 13.08
N ALA A 144 -15.13 -6.73 13.79
CA ALA A 144 -16.11 -7.61 13.17
C ALA A 144 -17.06 -6.84 12.22
N ALA A 145 -17.47 -5.61 12.59
CA ALA A 145 -18.29 -4.79 11.70
C ALA A 145 -17.54 -4.45 10.40
N ARG A 146 -16.23 -4.11 10.48
CA ARG A 146 -15.38 -3.87 9.30
C ARG A 146 -15.21 -5.09 8.43
N GLU A 147 -14.89 -6.22 9.04
CA GLU A 147 -14.63 -7.46 8.31
C GLU A 147 -15.92 -8.11 7.76
N LEU A 148 -17.06 -7.87 8.40
CA LEU A 148 -18.38 -8.26 7.87
C LEU A 148 -18.80 -7.36 6.69
N ASP A 149 -18.39 -6.09 6.67
CA ASP A 149 -18.54 -5.27 5.48
C ASP A 149 -17.72 -5.82 4.32
N ARG A 150 -16.47 -6.23 4.56
CA ARG A 150 -15.67 -6.90 3.54
C ARG A 150 -16.34 -8.17 3.01
N ALA A 151 -16.98 -8.96 3.88
CA ALA A 151 -17.75 -10.13 3.45
C ALA A 151 -18.96 -9.74 2.58
N LEU A 152 -19.66 -8.65 2.91
CA LEU A 152 -20.73 -8.10 2.09
C LEU A 152 -20.22 -7.69 0.71
N ILE A 153 -19.11 -6.95 0.65
CA ILE A 153 -18.49 -6.51 -0.60
C ILE A 153 -18.05 -7.70 -1.43
N ASP A 154 -17.36 -8.67 -0.84
CA ASP A 154 -16.90 -9.87 -1.54
C ASP A 154 -18.05 -10.64 -2.20
N GLN A 155 -19.14 -10.86 -1.45
CA GLN A 155 -20.26 -11.62 -1.94
C GLN A 155 -21.12 -10.90 -2.99
N ASN A 156 -21.10 -9.55 -3.01
CA ASN A 156 -21.90 -8.76 -3.95
C ASN A 156 -21.10 -8.26 -5.15
N PHE A 157 -19.80 -7.97 -4.98
CA PHE A 157 -18.96 -7.36 -6.02
C PHE A 157 -17.64 -8.11 -6.27
N GLY A 158 -17.15 -8.89 -5.30
CA GLY A 158 -15.86 -9.58 -5.33
C GLY A 158 -14.68 -8.68 -4.95
N LEU A 159 -13.67 -9.25 -4.29
CA LEU A 159 -12.46 -8.57 -3.82
C LEU A 159 -11.21 -8.85 -4.67
N GLN A 160 -11.33 -9.60 -5.77
CA GLN A 160 -10.17 -10.02 -6.57
C GLN A 160 -9.33 -8.88 -7.15
N GLY A 161 -9.90 -7.68 -7.29
CA GLY A 161 -9.24 -6.50 -7.82
C GLY A 161 -8.42 -5.70 -6.82
N THR A 162 -8.51 -6.00 -5.52
CA THR A 162 -7.99 -5.16 -4.44
C THR A 162 -6.72 -5.71 -3.76
N ARG A 163 -6.20 -6.85 -4.19
CA ARG A 163 -5.03 -7.50 -3.56
C ARG A 163 -3.75 -6.68 -3.75
N VAL A 164 -3.21 -6.16 -2.66
CA VAL A 164 -1.95 -5.36 -2.64
C VAL A 164 -0.75 -6.16 -3.12
N GLY A 165 -0.77 -7.47 -2.97
CA GLY A 165 0.30 -8.38 -3.41
C GLY A 165 0.43 -8.52 -4.94
N ASP A 166 -0.48 -7.93 -5.73
CA ASP A 166 -0.35 -7.91 -7.19
C ASP A 166 0.69 -6.85 -7.61
N LYS A 167 1.93 -7.27 -7.67
CA LYS A 167 3.08 -6.41 -7.98
C LYS A 167 3.10 -5.89 -9.42
N THR A 168 2.26 -6.43 -10.29
CA THR A 168 2.18 -5.95 -11.67
C THR A 168 1.36 -4.66 -11.77
N ARG A 169 0.50 -4.39 -10.78
CA ARG A 169 -0.46 -3.27 -10.79
C ARG A 169 0.00 -2.05 -9.98
N GLY A 170 0.93 -2.20 -9.02
CA GLY A 170 1.53 -1.10 -8.26
C GLY A 170 0.54 -0.12 -7.66
N ASP A 171 0.57 1.11 -8.14
CA ASP A 171 -0.27 2.21 -7.66
C ASP A 171 -1.77 1.90 -7.77
N GLN A 172 -2.20 1.29 -8.87
CA GLN A 172 -3.59 0.90 -9.06
C GLN A 172 -4.07 -0.15 -8.03
N ALA A 173 -3.20 -1.12 -7.68
CA ALA A 173 -3.56 -2.11 -6.66
C ALA A 173 -3.70 -1.46 -5.29
N LEU A 174 -2.84 -0.49 -4.96
CA LEU A 174 -2.93 0.26 -3.71
C LEU A 174 -4.19 1.14 -3.66
N ALA A 175 -4.59 1.75 -4.78
CA ALA A 175 -5.81 2.53 -4.88
C ALA A 175 -7.08 1.66 -4.69
N ALA A 176 -7.12 0.50 -5.34
CA ALA A 176 -8.22 -0.45 -5.18
C ALA A 176 -8.31 -0.99 -3.73
N TYR A 177 -7.17 -1.28 -3.12
CA TYR A 177 -7.10 -1.68 -1.71
C TYR A 177 -7.52 -0.54 -0.77
N ALA A 178 -7.23 0.71 -1.13
CA ALA A 178 -7.70 1.86 -0.37
C ALA A 178 -9.23 2.03 -0.42
N LEU A 179 -9.87 1.71 -1.54
CA LEU A 179 -11.33 1.61 -1.60
C LEU A 179 -11.83 0.54 -0.62
N GLU A 180 -11.26 -0.66 -0.66
CA GLU A 180 -11.68 -1.79 0.18
C GLU A 180 -11.58 -1.46 1.68
N GLN A 181 -10.42 -1.00 2.11
CA GLN A 181 -10.22 -0.70 3.54
C GLN A 181 -10.95 0.57 3.97
N GLY A 182 -11.08 1.53 3.08
CA GLY A 182 -11.85 2.76 3.31
C GLY A 182 -13.34 2.49 3.47
N ASP A 183 -13.89 1.61 2.65
CA ASP A 183 -15.29 1.18 2.69
C ASP A 183 -15.60 0.52 4.04
N GLY A 184 -14.86 -0.54 4.40
CA GLY A 184 -15.02 -1.22 5.68
C GLY A 184 -14.81 -0.31 6.88
N THR A 185 -13.86 0.64 6.81
CA THR A 185 -13.63 1.60 7.89
C THR A 185 -14.77 2.58 8.05
N SER A 186 -15.32 3.11 6.95
CA SER A 186 -16.48 4.00 6.97
C SER A 186 -17.74 3.30 7.51
N ALA A 187 -17.96 2.05 7.09
CA ALA A 187 -19.08 1.23 7.55
C ALA A 187 -18.96 0.86 9.04
N MET A 188 -17.75 0.51 9.50
CA MET A 188 -17.46 0.26 10.92
C MET A 188 -17.75 1.49 11.78
N ILE A 189 -17.37 2.69 11.34
CA ILE A 189 -17.62 3.94 12.07
C ILE A 189 -19.13 4.20 12.17
N GLU A 190 -19.88 4.04 11.08
CA GLU A 190 -21.34 4.21 11.08
C GLU A 190 -22.03 3.19 11.99
N TRP A 191 -21.59 1.94 11.97
CA TRP A 191 -22.05 0.89 12.89
C TRP A 191 -21.76 1.28 14.35
N SER A 192 -20.52 1.70 14.65
CA SER A 192 -20.10 2.07 16.00
C SER A 192 -20.90 3.26 16.54
N ALA A 193 -21.17 4.26 15.72
CA ALA A 193 -21.97 5.42 16.08
C ALA A 193 -23.42 5.05 16.38
N SER A 194 -23.98 4.07 15.66
CA SER A 194 -25.38 3.68 15.77
C SER A 194 -25.65 2.64 16.86
N TYR A 195 -24.68 1.75 17.11
CA TYR A 195 -24.87 0.55 17.92
C TYR A 195 -23.75 0.29 18.94
N GLY A 196 -22.68 1.05 18.96
CA GLY A 196 -21.61 0.97 19.96
C GLY A 196 -22.11 1.49 21.31
N ASN A 197 -22.37 0.58 22.27
CA ASN A 197 -22.94 0.94 23.57
C ASN A 197 -21.92 1.57 24.55
N ASP A 198 -20.62 1.61 24.21
CA ASP A 198 -19.54 1.81 25.19
C ASP A 198 -18.83 3.15 25.05
N GLY A 199 -19.39 4.11 24.31
CA GLY A 199 -18.77 5.43 24.12
C GLY A 199 -17.38 5.33 23.45
N GLN A 200 -17.06 4.22 22.83
CA GLN A 200 -15.83 4.04 22.09
C GLN A 200 -15.91 4.84 20.79
N THR A 201 -14.90 5.59 20.62
CA THR A 201 -14.68 6.69 19.73
C THR A 201 -14.94 6.37 18.26
N ASN A 202 -15.48 7.36 17.54
CA ASN A 202 -15.51 7.43 16.08
C ASN A 202 -14.10 7.63 15.48
N GLU A 203 -13.06 7.19 16.16
CA GLU A 203 -11.69 7.32 15.67
C GLU A 203 -11.43 6.28 14.59
N VAL A 204 -10.84 6.74 13.50
CA VAL A 204 -10.34 5.87 12.43
C VAL A 204 -9.18 5.07 13.00
N ILE A 205 -9.38 3.79 13.14
CA ILE A 205 -8.37 2.89 13.67
C ILE A 205 -7.62 2.28 12.47
N VAL A 206 -6.37 2.68 12.30
CA VAL A 206 -5.42 1.91 11.50
C VAL A 206 -5.10 0.65 12.29
N PRO A 207 -5.33 -0.55 11.74
CA PRO A 207 -5.10 -1.80 12.46
C PRO A 207 -3.64 -1.98 12.87
N GLY A 208 -3.41 -2.70 13.97
CA GLY A 208 -2.09 -3.07 14.44
C GLY A 208 -1.56 -2.21 15.59
N ASP A 209 -0.28 -2.38 15.88
CA ASP A 209 0.43 -1.69 16.97
C ASP A 209 1.06 -0.39 16.48
N ASP A 210 0.69 0.72 17.10
CA ASP A 210 1.19 2.06 16.78
C ASP A 210 2.73 2.16 16.91
N ALA A 211 3.34 1.44 17.85
CA ALA A 211 4.78 1.48 18.04
C ALA A 211 5.51 0.71 16.94
N ILE A 212 4.92 -0.39 16.45
CA ILE A 212 5.44 -1.11 15.29
C ILE A 212 5.35 -0.20 14.05
N LEU A 213 4.19 0.38 13.78
CA LEU A 213 4.02 1.28 12.65
C LEU A 213 4.99 2.47 12.71
N ALA A 214 5.17 3.08 13.89
CA ALA A 214 6.11 4.18 14.11
C ALA A 214 7.57 3.82 13.87
N SER A 215 7.93 2.55 14.03
CA SER A 215 9.29 2.06 13.82
C SER A 215 9.63 1.77 12.36
N MET A 216 8.63 1.76 11.48
CA MET A 216 8.80 1.48 10.05
C MET A 216 9.39 2.68 9.29
N PRO A 217 10.10 2.47 8.18
CA PRO A 217 10.41 3.52 7.23
C PRO A 217 9.16 4.26 6.76
N LEU A 218 9.28 5.56 6.47
CA LEU A 218 8.14 6.42 6.13
C LEU A 218 7.29 5.86 4.97
N ILE A 219 7.93 5.30 3.97
CA ILE A 219 7.22 4.68 2.83
C ILE A 219 6.27 3.56 3.30
N LEU A 220 6.72 2.69 4.20
CA LEU A 220 5.90 1.60 4.71
C LEU A 220 4.81 2.11 5.67
N GLN A 221 5.11 3.13 6.49
CA GLN A 221 4.10 3.78 7.32
C GLN A 221 2.95 4.32 6.47
N ARG A 222 3.27 5.00 5.37
CA ARG A 222 2.29 5.62 4.50
C ARG A 222 1.51 4.61 3.67
N GLU A 223 2.17 3.62 3.08
CA GLU A 223 1.48 2.56 2.32
C GLU A 223 0.53 1.75 3.21
N TYR A 224 0.91 1.52 4.48
CA TYR A 224 0.07 0.79 5.43
C TYR A 224 -1.13 1.60 5.90
N SER A 225 -0.92 2.88 6.24
CA SER A 225 -1.99 3.72 6.81
C SER A 225 -2.95 4.30 5.75
N PHE A 226 -2.47 4.54 4.54
CA PHE A 226 -3.21 5.16 3.45
C PHE A 226 -4.57 4.52 3.15
N PRO A 227 -4.71 3.18 3.07
CA PRO A 227 -5.99 2.55 2.81
C PRO A 227 -7.05 2.87 3.86
N PHE A 228 -6.66 2.98 5.12
CA PHE A 228 -7.58 3.22 6.22
C PHE A 228 -7.91 4.70 6.41
N LEU A 229 -6.98 5.59 6.13
CA LEU A 229 -7.13 7.02 6.36
C LEU A 229 -7.68 7.73 5.12
N GLU A 230 -6.91 7.76 4.05
CA GLU A 230 -7.30 8.44 2.81
C GLU A 230 -8.37 7.65 2.05
N GLY A 231 -8.32 6.30 2.09
CA GLY A 231 -9.38 5.45 1.54
C GLY A 231 -10.74 5.74 2.17
N ARG A 232 -10.80 5.88 3.50
CA ARG A 232 -12.02 6.31 4.19
C ARG A 232 -12.49 7.70 3.74
N LEU A 233 -11.57 8.66 3.65
CA LEU A 233 -11.94 10.02 3.22
C LEU A 233 -12.47 10.03 1.79
N PHE A 234 -11.93 9.20 0.90
CA PHE A 234 -12.46 8.98 -0.44
C PHE A 234 -13.89 8.43 -0.38
N VAL A 235 -14.12 7.36 0.37
CA VAL A 235 -15.44 6.73 0.53
C VAL A 235 -16.44 7.73 1.10
N ASP A 236 -16.11 8.41 2.19
CA ASP A 236 -16.99 9.41 2.81
C ASP A 236 -17.33 10.55 1.84
N ARG A 237 -16.36 10.97 1.00
CA ARG A 237 -16.57 12.03 0.01
C ARG A 237 -17.47 11.59 -1.13
N VAL A 238 -17.28 10.38 -1.66
CA VAL A 238 -18.12 9.84 -2.75
C VAL A 238 -19.51 9.48 -2.25
N LYS A 239 -19.60 8.91 -1.05
CA LYS A 239 -20.87 8.61 -0.38
C LYS A 239 -21.73 9.86 -0.23
N GLY A 240 -21.16 10.97 0.28
CA GLY A 240 -21.83 12.26 0.42
C GLY A 240 -23.29 12.14 0.82
N ASP A 241 -24.17 12.90 0.18
CA ASP A 241 -25.61 12.88 0.44
C ASP A 241 -26.33 11.72 -0.28
N SER A 242 -25.68 11.04 -1.22
CA SER A 242 -26.27 9.94 -2.01
C SER A 242 -26.23 8.59 -1.29
N GLY A 243 -25.49 8.49 -0.19
CA GLY A 243 -25.40 7.29 0.63
C GLY A 243 -24.61 6.15 -0.02
N TRP A 244 -24.73 4.95 0.53
CA TRP A 244 -23.97 3.77 0.16
C TRP A 244 -24.15 3.31 -1.30
N ALA A 245 -25.29 3.59 -1.91
CA ALA A 245 -25.53 3.25 -3.33
C ALA A 245 -24.50 3.89 -4.29
N SER A 246 -23.94 5.06 -3.94
CA SER A 246 -22.87 5.66 -4.73
C SER A 246 -21.55 4.87 -4.60
N ILE A 247 -21.28 4.30 -3.44
CA ILE A 247 -20.12 3.43 -3.21
C ILE A 247 -20.26 2.09 -3.93
N ASP A 248 -21.47 1.50 -3.96
CA ASP A 248 -21.75 0.30 -4.75
C ASP A 248 -21.42 0.52 -6.23
N GLY A 249 -21.65 1.74 -6.75
CA GLY A 249 -21.24 2.14 -8.09
C GLY A 249 -19.72 2.18 -8.29
N VAL A 250 -18.93 2.52 -7.26
CA VAL A 250 -17.45 2.52 -7.30
C VAL A 250 -16.91 1.11 -7.43
N TRP A 251 -17.54 0.11 -6.79
CA TRP A 251 -17.16 -1.30 -6.95
C TRP A 251 -17.34 -1.82 -8.38
N GLY A 252 -18.23 -1.22 -9.16
CA GLY A 252 -18.36 -1.47 -10.61
C GLY A 252 -17.25 -0.83 -11.45
N ARG A 253 -16.51 0.15 -10.90
CA ARG A 253 -15.41 0.84 -11.57
C ARG A 253 -14.36 1.28 -10.54
N LEU A 254 -13.44 0.38 -10.21
CA LEU A 254 -12.42 0.62 -9.19
C LEU A 254 -11.55 1.84 -9.50
N PRO A 255 -11.07 2.56 -8.48
CA PRO A 255 -10.05 3.61 -8.65
C PRO A 255 -8.81 3.05 -9.35
N GLU A 256 -8.21 3.83 -10.25
CA GLU A 256 -7.09 3.42 -11.08
C GLU A 256 -5.75 3.99 -10.58
N SER A 257 -5.78 4.93 -9.62
CA SER A 257 -4.58 5.56 -9.05
C SER A 257 -4.78 6.01 -7.60
N THR A 258 -3.68 6.11 -6.87
CA THR A 258 -3.71 6.76 -5.54
C THR A 258 -4.09 8.23 -5.62
N GLU A 259 -3.85 8.90 -6.74
CA GLU A 259 -4.30 10.26 -7.01
C GLU A 259 -5.84 10.37 -6.92
N GLN A 260 -6.58 9.44 -7.53
CA GLN A 260 -8.04 9.44 -7.44
C GLN A 260 -8.55 9.26 -6.01
N ILE A 261 -7.80 8.54 -5.16
CA ILE A 261 -8.10 8.41 -3.73
C ILE A 261 -7.79 9.71 -2.98
N LEU A 262 -6.63 10.33 -3.25
CA LEU A 262 -6.21 11.60 -2.64
C LEU A 262 -7.10 12.77 -3.07
N HIS A 263 -7.58 12.73 -4.30
CA HIS A 263 -8.40 13.77 -4.93
C HIS A 263 -9.74 13.19 -5.44
N PRO A 264 -10.70 12.89 -4.57
CA PRO A 264 -11.95 12.22 -4.96
C PRO A 264 -12.76 12.94 -6.06
N ALA A 265 -12.51 14.23 -6.27
CA ALA A 265 -13.15 15.00 -7.35
C ALA A 265 -12.64 14.61 -8.76
N LEU A 266 -11.46 14.00 -8.85
CA LEU A 266 -10.87 13.52 -10.09
C LEU A 266 -11.47 12.16 -10.50
N TYR A 267 -11.91 11.36 -9.55
CA TYR A 267 -12.55 10.07 -9.81
C TYR A 267 -13.94 10.27 -10.44
N PRO A 268 -14.34 9.49 -11.44
CA PRO A 268 -13.58 8.45 -12.15
C PRO A 268 -12.98 8.93 -13.49
N ASN A 269 -12.88 10.24 -13.72
CA ASN A 269 -12.63 10.80 -15.06
C ASN A 269 -11.16 11.05 -15.34
N ASP A 270 -10.39 11.39 -14.34
CA ASP A 270 -8.95 11.54 -14.47
C ASP A 270 -8.29 10.15 -14.41
N ARG A 271 -7.73 9.73 -15.53
CA ARG A 271 -7.16 8.39 -15.67
C ARG A 271 -5.67 8.48 -15.96
N PRO A 272 -4.85 7.72 -15.23
CA PRO A 272 -3.42 7.74 -15.43
C PRO A 272 -3.04 7.29 -16.84
N THR A 273 -2.08 7.97 -17.42
CA THR A 273 -1.48 7.58 -18.71
C THR A 273 -0.57 6.37 -18.47
N THR A 274 -0.78 5.30 -19.24
CA THR A 274 0.13 4.16 -19.24
C THR A 274 1.43 4.53 -19.92
N ILE A 275 2.54 4.44 -19.20
CA ILE A 275 3.90 4.62 -19.71
C ILE A 275 4.55 3.25 -19.87
N VAL A 276 5.07 2.97 -21.06
CA VAL A 276 5.75 1.71 -21.38
C VAL A 276 7.25 1.96 -21.51
N MET A 277 8.04 1.24 -20.71
CA MET A 277 9.49 1.38 -20.66
C MET A 277 10.19 0.02 -20.79
N ASP A 278 9.69 -0.84 -21.67
CA ASP A 278 10.24 -2.18 -21.88
C ASP A 278 11.56 -2.16 -22.66
N GLY A 279 12.44 -3.09 -22.33
CA GLY A 279 13.69 -3.33 -23.09
C GLY A 279 14.76 -2.26 -22.91
N ILE A 280 14.71 -1.48 -21.82
CA ILE A 280 15.73 -0.46 -21.52
C ILE A 280 17.11 -1.09 -21.35
N ALA A 281 17.23 -2.21 -20.65
CA ALA A 281 18.50 -2.89 -20.44
C ALA A 281 19.18 -3.25 -21.76
N GLY A 282 18.42 -3.67 -22.77
CA GLY A 282 18.95 -3.99 -24.10
C GLY A 282 19.56 -2.80 -24.85
N ARG A 283 19.19 -1.57 -24.50
CA ARG A 283 19.79 -0.34 -25.08
C ARG A 283 21.12 0.02 -24.44
N LEU A 284 21.35 -0.49 -23.22
CA LEU A 284 22.56 -0.18 -22.45
C LEU A 284 23.71 -1.16 -22.73
N GLY A 285 23.45 -2.23 -23.48
CA GLY A 285 24.44 -3.22 -23.86
C GLY A 285 24.52 -4.43 -22.92
N ASP A 286 25.54 -5.26 -23.15
CA ASP A 286 25.71 -6.53 -22.45
C ASP A 286 25.93 -6.35 -20.95
N GLY A 287 25.33 -7.25 -20.17
CA GLY A 287 25.45 -7.29 -18.71
C GLY A 287 24.47 -6.41 -17.94
N TRP A 288 23.60 -5.65 -18.64
CA TRP A 288 22.48 -4.95 -17.99
C TRP A 288 21.23 -5.84 -17.96
N SER A 289 20.47 -5.73 -16.89
CA SER A 289 19.19 -6.42 -16.70
C SER A 289 18.18 -5.50 -16.01
N GLU A 290 16.92 -5.69 -16.35
CA GLU A 290 15.81 -5.01 -15.68
C GLU A 290 15.47 -5.77 -14.39
N GLY A 291 15.48 -5.06 -13.28
CA GLY A 291 15.13 -5.58 -11.97
C GLY A 291 13.67 -5.25 -11.65
N TRP A 292 13.46 -4.42 -10.63
CA TRP A 292 12.12 -3.99 -10.23
C TRP A 292 11.58 -2.90 -11.17
N GLN A 293 10.31 -3.07 -11.57
CA GLN A 293 9.59 -2.11 -12.39
C GLN A 293 8.25 -1.81 -11.76
N GLN A 294 7.89 -0.53 -11.62
CA GLN A 294 6.65 -0.15 -10.97
C GLN A 294 6.13 1.20 -11.42
N THR A 295 4.81 1.42 -11.30
CA THR A 295 4.18 2.73 -11.23
C THR A 295 4.18 3.17 -9.78
N MET A 296 4.84 4.29 -9.49
CA MET A 296 4.96 4.83 -8.12
C MET A 296 3.67 5.50 -7.67
N GLY A 297 3.02 6.24 -8.55
CA GLY A 297 1.81 6.98 -8.25
C GLY A 297 2.05 8.22 -7.39
N GLU A 298 1.03 9.04 -7.23
CA GLU A 298 1.13 10.30 -6.47
C GLU A 298 1.55 10.05 -5.02
N LEU A 299 1.00 9.00 -4.37
CA LEU A 299 1.32 8.72 -2.97
C LEU A 299 2.82 8.46 -2.76
N ARG A 300 3.40 7.51 -3.50
CA ARG A 300 4.80 7.13 -3.32
C ARG A 300 5.76 8.23 -3.76
N ILE A 301 5.41 8.96 -4.82
CA ILE A 301 6.17 10.15 -5.24
C ILE A 301 6.15 11.20 -4.14
N GLY A 302 4.99 11.48 -3.57
CA GLY A 302 4.86 12.41 -2.45
C GLY A 302 5.69 12.03 -1.23
N VAL A 303 5.74 10.72 -0.90
CA VAL A 303 6.61 10.21 0.18
C VAL A 303 8.08 10.38 -0.17
N TRP A 304 8.50 10.03 -1.38
CA TRP A 304 9.88 10.17 -1.84
C TRP A 304 10.38 11.61 -1.76
N LEU A 305 9.54 12.55 -2.20
CA LEU A 305 9.86 13.98 -2.15
C LEU A 305 9.90 14.52 -0.71
N ALA A 306 9.06 13.99 0.19
CA ALA A 306 9.01 14.41 1.58
C ALA A 306 10.18 13.86 2.41
N ASP A 307 10.55 12.60 2.23
CA ASP A 307 11.63 11.92 2.97
C ASP A 307 13.00 12.54 2.63
N GLY A 308 13.23 12.86 1.35
CA GLY A 308 14.44 13.55 0.92
C GLY A 308 14.56 15.00 1.40
N ALA A 309 13.46 15.64 1.80
CA ALA A 309 13.45 17.04 2.18
C ALA A 309 13.66 17.29 3.69
N THR A 310 13.29 16.37 4.56
CA THR A 310 13.15 16.66 5.98
C THR A 310 14.01 15.83 6.92
N GLY A 311 14.36 14.60 6.59
CA GLY A 311 15.07 13.69 7.52
C GLY A 311 14.38 13.52 8.89
N GLU A 312 13.21 14.12 9.10
CA GLU A 312 12.46 14.08 10.34
C GLU A 312 11.38 13.01 10.29
N GLN A 313 11.57 11.96 11.05
CA GLN A 313 10.55 10.93 11.27
C GLN A 313 9.41 11.48 12.12
N GLY A 314 8.27 11.75 11.52
CA GLY A 314 7.05 12.11 12.23
C GLY A 314 6.43 10.88 12.92
N GLY A 315 5.88 11.06 14.12
CA GLY A 315 5.21 9.97 14.85
C GLY A 315 3.91 9.49 14.16
N PRO A 316 3.43 8.29 14.53
CA PRO A 316 2.51 7.45 13.73
C PRO A 316 1.08 7.95 13.57
N ARG A 317 0.63 8.92 14.34
CA ARG A 317 -0.74 9.48 14.27
C ARG A 317 -0.81 10.98 13.97
N ALA A 318 0.28 11.69 14.06
CA ALA A 318 0.34 12.93 13.33
C ALA A 318 0.25 12.49 11.87
N ALA A 319 -0.94 12.58 11.28
CA ALA A 319 -1.07 12.47 9.84
C ALA A 319 0.17 13.16 9.29
N VAL A 320 1.10 12.39 8.71
CA VAL A 320 2.22 12.96 8.01
C VAL A 320 1.54 13.76 6.92
N LYS A 321 1.21 15.01 7.25
CA LYS A 321 0.73 15.95 6.26
C LYS A 321 1.92 16.08 5.35
N LEU A 322 1.84 15.39 4.24
CA LEU A 322 2.71 15.69 3.12
C LEU A 322 2.74 17.22 3.01
N PRO A 323 3.90 17.85 2.83
CA PRO A 323 3.99 19.29 2.79
C PRO A 323 2.88 19.87 1.92
N LYS A 324 2.25 20.96 2.34
CA LYS A 324 1.13 21.59 1.60
C LYS A 324 1.47 21.99 0.17
N ALA A 325 2.74 22.13 -0.16
CA ALA A 325 3.23 22.23 -1.53
C ALA A 325 3.58 20.82 -2.00
N ASN A 326 2.57 20.06 -2.34
CA ASN A 326 2.75 18.69 -2.81
C ASN A 326 3.24 18.72 -4.26
N ALA A 327 4.56 18.67 -4.43
CA ALA A 327 5.17 18.58 -5.75
C ALA A 327 4.89 17.23 -6.48
N ALA A 328 4.06 16.38 -5.91
CA ALA A 328 3.50 15.20 -6.54
C ALA A 328 2.07 15.41 -7.05
N ALA A 329 1.40 16.52 -6.68
CA ALA A 329 0.06 16.82 -7.18
C ALA A 329 0.09 17.10 -8.69
N GLY A 330 -0.99 16.74 -9.38
CA GLY A 330 -1.05 16.80 -10.85
C GLY A 330 -0.26 15.68 -11.53
N TRP A 331 -0.05 14.57 -10.83
CA TRP A 331 0.54 13.37 -11.39
C TRP A 331 -0.41 12.73 -12.42
N GLY A 332 0.03 12.60 -13.67
CA GLY A 332 -0.77 12.02 -14.75
C GLY A 332 -0.28 10.64 -15.21
N GLY A 333 0.74 10.08 -14.56
CA GLY A 333 1.28 8.75 -14.87
C GLY A 333 2.79 8.65 -14.68
N ASP A 334 3.28 7.45 -14.41
CA ASP A 334 4.71 7.19 -14.34
C ASP A 334 5.07 5.72 -14.60
N ARG A 335 6.32 5.50 -14.89
CA ARG A 335 6.96 4.18 -14.90
C ARG A 335 8.40 4.29 -14.45
N LEU A 336 8.75 3.52 -13.44
CA LEU A 336 10.11 3.38 -12.90
C LEU A 336 10.66 2.00 -13.26
N VAL A 337 11.93 1.97 -13.72
CA VAL A 337 12.70 0.74 -13.96
C VAL A 337 14.01 0.83 -13.20
N SER A 338 14.25 -0.11 -12.30
CA SER A 338 15.53 -0.31 -11.62
C SER A 338 16.37 -1.27 -12.43
N LEU A 339 17.61 -0.90 -12.73
CA LEU A 339 18.54 -1.61 -13.60
C LEU A 339 19.74 -2.10 -12.80
N ASP A 340 20.09 -3.37 -12.99
CA ASP A 340 21.30 -3.97 -12.48
C ASP A 340 22.30 -4.14 -13.64
N GLY A 341 23.50 -3.56 -13.53
CA GLY A 341 24.54 -3.54 -14.54
C GLY A 341 25.75 -4.40 -14.17
N PRO A 342 26.74 -4.54 -15.09
CA PRO A 342 27.96 -5.27 -14.85
C PRO A 342 28.79 -4.61 -13.74
N ASP A 343 29.63 -5.40 -13.06
CA ASP A 343 30.54 -4.95 -12.00
C ASP A 343 29.85 -4.26 -10.81
N GLY A 344 28.58 -4.59 -10.55
CA GLY A 344 27.80 -4.03 -9.46
C GLY A 344 27.23 -2.62 -9.74
N ARG A 345 27.39 -2.12 -10.98
CA ARG A 345 26.75 -0.87 -11.41
C ARG A 345 25.23 -0.98 -11.34
N TRP A 346 24.58 0.14 -11.13
CA TRP A 346 23.14 0.18 -11.14
C TRP A 346 22.62 1.56 -11.61
N ALA A 347 21.39 1.57 -12.08
CA ALA A 347 20.67 2.79 -12.37
C ALA A 347 19.17 2.65 -12.07
N ILE A 348 18.51 3.75 -11.86
CA ILE A 348 17.07 3.91 -11.93
C ILE A 348 16.78 4.83 -13.10
N VAL A 349 15.85 4.40 -13.95
CA VAL A 349 15.28 5.22 -15.03
C VAL A 349 13.79 5.33 -14.75
N TRP A 350 13.32 6.56 -14.64
CA TRP A 350 11.95 6.82 -14.21
C TRP A 350 11.34 7.92 -15.07
N GLN A 351 10.34 7.57 -15.87
CA GLN A 351 9.59 8.50 -16.68
C GLN A 351 8.29 8.85 -15.97
N THR A 352 7.99 10.15 -15.89
CA THR A 352 6.79 10.69 -15.29
C THR A 352 6.03 11.58 -16.26
N LYS A 353 4.72 11.67 -16.11
CA LYS A 353 3.84 12.57 -16.83
C LYS A 353 3.00 13.36 -15.84
N TRP A 354 2.73 14.61 -16.14
CA TRP A 354 2.06 15.57 -15.26
C TRP A 354 0.94 16.28 -16.00
N ASP A 355 -0.03 16.82 -15.29
CA ASP A 355 -1.19 17.48 -15.87
C ASP A 355 -0.83 18.82 -16.51
N THR A 356 0.09 19.56 -15.87
CA THR A 356 0.50 20.89 -16.35
C THR A 356 2.03 21.04 -16.39
N PRO A 357 2.58 21.97 -17.20
CA PRO A 357 4.00 22.29 -17.19
C PRO A 357 4.49 22.80 -15.82
N GLU A 358 3.62 23.45 -15.04
CA GLU A 358 3.93 23.93 -13.69
C GLU A 358 4.16 22.77 -12.74
N ASP A 359 3.39 21.69 -12.85
CA ASP A 359 3.54 20.48 -12.03
C ASP A 359 4.85 19.77 -12.37
N VAL A 360 5.20 19.67 -13.67
CA VAL A 360 6.53 19.16 -14.11
C VAL A 360 7.65 19.97 -13.44
N ALA A 361 7.57 21.29 -13.46
CA ALA A 361 8.61 22.15 -12.89
C ALA A 361 8.71 22.00 -11.36
N GLN A 362 7.58 21.90 -10.67
CA GLN A 362 7.53 21.66 -9.23
C GLN A 362 8.15 20.30 -8.87
N PHE A 363 7.75 19.25 -9.56
CA PHE A 363 8.33 17.92 -9.40
C PHE A 363 9.85 17.94 -9.67
N ALA A 364 10.29 18.47 -10.81
CA ALA A 364 11.69 18.47 -11.19
C ALA A 364 12.57 19.20 -10.15
N ASN A 365 12.10 20.34 -9.63
CA ASN A 365 12.81 21.07 -8.58
C ASN A 365 12.93 20.26 -7.29
N ALA A 366 11.84 19.63 -6.84
CA ALA A 366 11.83 18.81 -5.63
C ALA A 366 12.69 17.55 -5.82
N ALA A 367 12.55 16.86 -6.95
CA ALA A 367 13.32 15.67 -7.28
C ALA A 367 14.84 15.93 -7.34
N ASN A 368 15.27 17.05 -7.92
CA ASN A 368 16.68 17.45 -7.90
C ASN A 368 17.21 17.65 -6.48
N ALA A 369 16.41 18.20 -5.58
CA ALA A 369 16.80 18.37 -4.18
C ALA A 369 16.97 17.02 -3.47
N VAL A 370 16.07 16.04 -3.70
CA VAL A 370 16.20 14.69 -3.18
C VAL A 370 17.45 14.02 -3.73
N ILE A 371 17.65 14.03 -5.06
CA ILE A 371 18.78 13.40 -5.73
C ILE A 371 20.12 13.93 -5.20
N ALA A 372 20.22 15.22 -4.95
CA ALA A 372 21.41 15.82 -4.37
C ALA A 372 21.77 15.24 -2.98
N GLY A 373 20.79 14.72 -2.25
CA GLY A 373 20.97 14.06 -0.94
C GLY A 373 21.34 12.57 -1.01
N LEU A 374 21.15 11.90 -2.16
CA LEU A 374 21.32 10.44 -2.26
C LEU A 374 22.77 9.96 -2.35
N GLY A 375 23.74 10.87 -2.51
CA GLY A 375 25.17 10.54 -2.55
C GLY A 375 25.64 9.83 -3.83
N GLY A 376 24.75 9.57 -4.80
CA GLY A 376 25.04 9.07 -6.14
C GLY A 376 25.07 10.19 -7.17
N ALA A 377 24.96 9.81 -8.44
CA ALA A 377 24.77 10.75 -9.54
C ALA A 377 23.32 10.67 -10.03
N GLY A 378 22.74 11.81 -10.35
CA GLY A 378 21.40 11.80 -10.91
C GLY A 378 21.05 13.11 -11.61
N VAL A 379 20.03 13.04 -12.45
CA VAL A 379 19.53 14.16 -13.24
C VAL A 379 18.03 14.03 -13.45
N VAL A 380 17.35 15.16 -13.45
CA VAL A 380 15.98 15.28 -13.93
C VAL A 380 16.02 16.10 -15.21
N THR A 381 15.56 15.52 -16.31
CA THR A 381 15.36 16.25 -17.57
C THR A 381 13.86 16.49 -17.71
N ALA A 382 13.48 17.75 -17.76
CA ALA A 382 12.15 18.16 -18.22
C ALA A 382 12.41 18.95 -19.51
N ASP A 383 11.73 18.61 -20.60
CA ASP A 383 11.82 19.40 -21.82
C ASP A 383 11.30 20.81 -21.59
N ASP A 384 11.73 21.77 -22.41
CA ASP A 384 11.55 23.20 -22.20
C ASP A 384 10.06 23.55 -21.94
N VAL A 385 9.77 23.94 -20.72
CA VAL A 385 8.44 24.36 -20.24
C VAL A 385 7.83 25.49 -21.11
N SER A 386 8.64 26.11 -21.95
CA SER A 386 8.22 27.17 -22.86
C SER A 386 7.37 26.66 -24.04
N SER A 387 7.36 25.35 -24.33
CA SER A 387 6.62 24.77 -25.45
C SER A 387 5.10 24.69 -25.24
N GLY A 388 4.63 24.84 -23.99
CA GLY A 388 3.20 24.75 -23.66
C GLY A 388 2.59 23.36 -23.77
N VAL A 389 3.41 22.32 -23.99
CA VAL A 389 3.03 20.92 -23.99
C VAL A 389 3.53 20.30 -22.68
N SER A 390 2.69 19.56 -21.99
CA SER A 390 3.09 18.79 -20.78
C SER A 390 3.97 17.63 -21.22
N ASP A 391 5.28 17.89 -21.36
CA ASP A 391 6.24 16.87 -21.75
C ASP A 391 6.63 16.01 -20.53
N PRO A 392 6.96 14.72 -20.73
CA PRO A 392 7.36 13.84 -19.64
C PRO A 392 8.67 14.31 -19.00
N ALA A 393 8.76 14.27 -17.68
CA ALA A 393 10.06 14.39 -17.03
C ALA A 393 10.71 12.99 -16.96
N LEU A 394 12.00 12.94 -17.26
CA LEU A 394 12.81 11.74 -17.10
C LEU A 394 13.80 11.94 -15.97
N VAL A 395 13.76 11.04 -15.00
CA VAL A 395 14.71 10.96 -13.89
C VAL A 395 15.67 9.81 -14.14
N ILE A 396 16.96 10.07 -14.05
CA ILE A 396 17.99 9.03 -14.05
C ILE A 396 18.80 9.18 -12.78
N ILE A 397 18.92 8.11 -11.99
CA ILE A 397 19.75 8.02 -10.79
C ILE A 397 20.70 6.85 -10.98
N ALA A 398 21.98 7.01 -10.69
CA ALA A 398 22.99 5.97 -10.85
C ALA A 398 23.99 5.96 -9.70
N ASP A 399 24.72 4.85 -9.56
CA ASP A 399 25.78 4.68 -8.56
C ASP A 399 26.95 5.66 -8.75
N SER A 400 27.17 6.14 -9.99
CA SER A 400 28.27 7.03 -10.32
C SER A 400 27.95 7.94 -11.51
N ALA A 401 28.72 9.02 -11.66
CA ALA A 401 28.62 9.92 -12.81
C ALA A 401 28.92 9.22 -14.14
N ASP A 402 29.86 8.28 -14.15
CA ASP A 402 30.21 7.49 -15.35
C ASP A 402 29.06 6.57 -15.76
N THR A 403 28.40 5.93 -14.80
CA THR A 403 27.22 5.11 -15.04
C THR A 403 26.07 5.97 -15.53
N LEU A 404 25.83 7.13 -14.91
CA LEU A 404 24.80 8.08 -15.33
C LEU A 404 25.00 8.50 -16.80
N ALA A 405 26.23 8.87 -17.18
CA ALA A 405 26.56 9.28 -18.53
C ALA A 405 26.33 8.14 -19.54
N SER A 406 26.76 6.92 -19.20
CA SER A 406 26.58 5.74 -20.03
C SER A 406 25.10 5.38 -20.24
N VAL A 407 24.30 5.47 -19.18
CA VAL A 407 22.84 5.22 -19.24
C VAL A 407 22.15 6.29 -20.08
N ALA A 408 22.47 7.56 -19.88
CA ALA A 408 21.89 8.65 -20.65
C ALA A 408 22.24 8.52 -22.16
N GLU A 409 23.48 8.19 -22.49
CA GLU A 409 23.91 7.92 -23.87
C GLU A 409 23.12 6.75 -24.49
N GLY A 410 22.99 5.63 -23.80
CA GLY A 410 22.24 4.47 -24.25
C GLY A 410 20.76 4.75 -24.47
N LEU A 411 20.19 5.71 -23.72
CA LEU A 411 18.81 6.18 -23.89
C LEU A 411 18.69 7.29 -24.94
N GLY A 412 19.78 7.83 -25.45
CA GLY A 412 19.79 8.96 -26.41
C GLY A 412 19.43 10.28 -25.75
N VAL A 413 19.65 10.42 -24.44
CA VAL A 413 19.33 11.61 -23.66
C VAL A 413 20.58 12.45 -23.47
N VAL A 414 20.49 13.75 -23.77
CA VAL A 414 21.58 14.70 -23.52
C VAL A 414 21.48 15.18 -22.09
N VAL A 415 22.44 14.85 -21.24
CA VAL A 415 22.49 15.29 -19.85
C VAL A 415 23.76 16.14 -19.62
N ALA A 416 23.59 17.26 -18.92
CA ALA A 416 24.71 17.99 -18.37
C ALA A 416 25.17 17.26 -17.10
N VAL A 417 26.20 16.43 -17.19
CA VAL A 417 26.77 15.78 -16.00
C VAL A 417 27.47 16.85 -15.15
N PRO A 418 27.09 17.07 -13.89
CA PRO A 418 27.82 17.96 -13.00
C PRO A 418 29.25 17.46 -12.84
N ARG A 419 30.23 18.33 -13.04
CA ARG A 419 31.65 18.02 -12.85
C ARG A 419 32.02 18.08 -11.38
#